data_1dadaa9857de56a7321672e47617863c
#
_entry.id   1dadaa9857de56a7321672e47617863c
#
_cell.length_a   1.000
_cell.length_b   1.000
_cell.length_c   1.000
_cell.angle_alpha   90.00
_cell.angle_beta   90.00
_cell.angle_gamma   90.00
#
_symmetry.space_group_name_H-M   'P 1'
#
loop_
_entity.id
_entity.type
_entity.pdbx_description
1 polymer ?
#
loop_
_entity_poly.entity_id
_entity_poly.type
_entity_poly.pdbx_seq_one_letter_code
_entity_poly.pdbx_strand_id
1 'polypeptide(L)'
;MLKLGNMDAARVERLGALAAHVVEHALASGLSWDEAILGFGIAAKAIAARASDQGVGTVEQCAAHAERRLKAGMDQSADMLRAWLR
;
A
#
# COMPACT_ATOMS: atom_id res chain seq x y z
N MET A 1 -10.91 -4.81 12.39
CA MET A 1 -9.66 -4.41 13.04
C MET A 1 -8.46 -4.73 12.15
N LEU A 2 -7.52 -3.87 12.11
CA LEU A 2 -6.30 -4.07 11.35
C LEU A 2 -5.47 -5.18 11.98
N LYS A 3 -5.18 -6.21 11.20
CA LYS A 3 -4.45 -7.35 11.72
C LYS A 3 -2.94 -7.15 11.58
N LEU A 4 -2.40 -6.32 12.44
CA LEU A 4 -0.97 -6.05 12.50
C LEU A 4 -0.37 -6.55 13.81
N GLY A 5 -0.97 -7.61 14.39
CA GLY A 5 -0.56 -8.10 15.69
C GLY A 5 0.89 -8.55 15.79
N ASN A 6 1.51 -8.90 14.66
CA ASN A 6 2.89 -9.32 14.63
C ASN A 6 3.86 -8.17 14.35
N MET A 7 3.35 -6.96 14.15
CA MET A 7 4.16 -5.79 13.88
C MET A 7 4.35 -4.97 15.13
N ASP A 8 5.55 -4.46 15.33
CA ASP A 8 5.78 -3.53 16.42
C ASP A 8 5.22 -2.15 16.08
N ALA A 9 5.15 -1.29 17.08
CA ALA A 9 4.57 0.05 16.95
C ALA A 9 5.31 0.88 15.89
N ALA A 10 6.62 0.74 15.80
CA ALA A 10 7.42 1.49 14.83
C ALA A 10 7.05 1.12 13.40
N ARG A 11 6.80 -0.15 13.14
CA ARG A 11 6.39 -0.58 11.81
C ARG A 11 5.00 -0.09 11.45
N VAL A 12 4.07 -0.12 12.41
CA VAL A 12 2.72 0.40 12.20
C VAL A 12 2.77 1.89 11.88
N GLU A 13 3.61 2.64 12.59
CA GLU A 13 3.79 4.06 12.31
C GLU A 13 4.36 4.31 10.92
N ARG A 14 5.33 3.50 10.49
CA ARG A 14 5.90 3.63 9.15
C ARG A 14 4.88 3.33 8.06
N LEU A 15 4.03 2.33 8.27
CA LEU A 15 2.95 2.04 7.32
C LEU A 15 2.00 3.22 7.22
N GLY A 16 1.62 3.79 8.35
CA GLY A 16 0.76 4.97 8.37
C GLY A 16 1.39 6.16 7.67
N ALA A 17 2.69 6.39 7.92
CA ALA A 17 3.41 7.48 7.29
C ALA A 17 3.48 7.28 5.78
N LEU A 18 3.77 6.07 5.33
CA LEU A 18 3.80 5.76 3.90
C LEU A 18 2.45 6.05 3.27
N ALA A 19 1.38 5.57 3.89
CA ALA A 19 0.04 5.78 3.37
C ALA A 19 -0.29 7.27 3.30
N ALA A 20 0.06 8.05 4.33
CA ALA A 20 -0.18 9.48 4.33
C ALA A 20 0.58 10.18 3.22
N HIS A 21 1.83 9.83 2.99
CA HIS A 21 2.63 10.40 1.90
C HIS A 21 2.02 10.09 0.54
N VAL A 22 1.54 8.87 0.36
CA VAL A 22 0.91 8.46 -0.90
C VAL A 22 -0.34 9.30 -1.15
N VAL A 23 -1.17 9.48 -0.13
CA VAL A 23 -2.39 10.29 -0.26
C VAL A 23 -2.03 11.74 -0.60
N GLU A 24 -1.08 12.34 0.12
CA GLU A 24 -0.68 13.72 -0.13
C GLU A 24 -0.13 13.90 -1.53
N HIS A 25 0.71 12.96 -1.97
CA HIS A 25 1.28 13.03 -3.31
C HIS A 25 0.21 12.89 -4.38
N ALA A 26 -0.75 11.99 -4.16
CA ALA A 26 -1.85 11.80 -5.09
C ALA A 26 -2.69 13.07 -5.23
N LEU A 27 -3.00 13.72 -4.10
CA LEU A 27 -3.78 14.96 -4.12
C LEU A 27 -3.04 16.08 -4.84
N ALA A 28 -1.73 16.11 -4.74
CA ALA A 28 -0.91 17.14 -5.40
C ALA A 28 -0.64 16.85 -6.87
N SER A 29 -0.93 15.65 -7.35
CA SER A 29 -0.54 15.22 -8.70
C SER A 29 -1.38 15.82 -9.83
N GLY A 30 -2.57 16.31 -9.51
CA GLY A 30 -3.50 16.79 -10.52
C GLY A 30 -4.29 15.67 -11.20
N LEU A 31 -4.06 14.42 -10.82
CA LEU A 31 -4.81 13.29 -11.37
C LEU A 31 -6.15 13.13 -10.65
N SER A 32 -7.13 12.54 -11.35
CA SER A 32 -8.36 12.14 -10.70
C SER A 32 -8.07 11.02 -9.70
N TRP A 33 -9.02 10.79 -8.77
CA TRP A 33 -8.84 9.70 -7.81
C TRP A 33 -8.73 8.34 -8.52
N ASP A 34 -9.47 8.17 -9.60
CA ASP A 34 -9.46 6.95 -10.39
C ASP A 34 -8.07 6.73 -11.01
N GLU A 35 -7.51 7.77 -11.59
CA GLU A 35 -6.18 7.71 -12.18
C GLU A 35 -5.11 7.48 -11.12
N ALA A 36 -5.27 8.09 -9.95
CA ALA A 36 -4.33 7.92 -8.86
C ALA A 36 -4.31 6.46 -8.38
N ILE A 37 -5.48 5.83 -8.28
CA ILE A 37 -5.57 4.41 -7.91
C ILE A 37 -4.86 3.54 -8.94
N LEU A 38 -5.04 3.85 -10.23
CA LEU A 38 -4.33 3.13 -11.28
C LEU A 38 -2.80 3.26 -11.09
N GLY A 39 -2.34 4.48 -10.77
CA GLY A 39 -0.94 4.72 -10.50
C GLY A 39 -0.41 3.91 -9.31
N PHE A 40 -1.21 3.74 -8.27
CA PHE A 40 -0.83 2.92 -7.12
C PHE A 40 -0.64 1.47 -7.54
N GLY A 41 -1.49 0.96 -8.43
CA GLY A 41 -1.33 -0.40 -8.95
C GLY A 41 0.00 -0.56 -9.69
N ILE A 42 0.34 0.41 -10.52
CA ILE A 42 1.62 0.41 -11.23
C ILE A 42 2.78 0.41 -10.25
N ALA A 43 2.71 1.26 -9.23
CA ALA A 43 3.75 1.34 -8.20
C ALA A 43 3.87 0.03 -7.43
N ALA A 44 2.76 -0.58 -7.08
CA ALA A 44 2.76 -1.85 -6.36
C ALA A 44 3.45 -2.93 -7.19
N LYS A 45 3.16 -2.98 -8.49
CA LYS A 45 3.79 -3.95 -9.37
C LYS A 45 5.29 -3.69 -9.49
N ALA A 46 5.71 -2.44 -9.53
CA ALA A 46 7.13 -2.10 -9.58
C ALA A 46 7.85 -2.58 -8.32
N ILE A 47 7.23 -2.41 -7.15
CA ILE A 47 7.79 -2.90 -5.90
C ILE A 47 7.89 -4.44 -5.92
N ALA A 48 6.86 -5.10 -6.44
CA ALA A 48 6.86 -6.56 -6.55
C ALA A 48 7.97 -7.05 -7.49
N ALA A 49 8.20 -6.34 -8.58
CA ALA A 49 9.28 -6.68 -9.52
C ALA A 49 10.65 -6.57 -8.84
N ARG A 50 10.83 -5.56 -7.99
CA ARG A 50 12.07 -5.41 -7.22
C ARG A 50 12.27 -6.60 -6.27
N ALA A 51 11.20 -7.07 -5.65
CA ALA A 51 11.27 -8.24 -4.77
C ALA A 51 11.70 -9.47 -5.57
N SER A 52 11.17 -9.64 -6.77
CA SER A 52 11.58 -10.75 -7.64
C SER A 52 13.06 -10.68 -7.98
N ASP A 53 13.57 -9.49 -8.29
CA ASP A 53 14.99 -9.29 -8.57
C ASP A 53 15.87 -9.66 -7.38
N GLN A 54 15.34 -9.56 -6.17
CA GLN A 54 16.05 -9.91 -4.94
C GLN A 54 15.91 -11.39 -4.59
N GLY A 55 15.27 -12.18 -5.45
CA GLY A 55 15.18 -13.62 -5.26
C GLY A 55 14.01 -14.11 -4.44
N VAL A 56 13.02 -13.25 -4.16
CA VAL A 56 11.86 -13.63 -3.34
C VAL A 56 10.94 -14.61 -4.08
N GLY A 57 10.89 -14.51 -5.42
CA GLY A 57 10.03 -15.37 -6.22
C GLY A 57 10.02 -14.89 -7.66
N THR A 58 9.13 -15.43 -8.47
CA THR A 58 8.94 -14.94 -9.84
C THR A 58 8.18 -13.61 -9.79
N VAL A 59 8.23 -12.86 -10.89
CA VAL A 59 7.48 -11.61 -11.01
C VAL A 59 5.99 -11.88 -10.80
N GLU A 60 5.48 -12.97 -11.40
CA GLU A 60 4.07 -13.32 -11.29
C GLU A 60 3.66 -13.64 -9.85
N GLN A 61 4.50 -14.37 -9.14
CA GLN A 61 4.25 -14.71 -7.75
C GLN A 61 4.25 -13.46 -6.87
N CYS A 62 5.22 -12.58 -7.10
CA CYS A 62 5.33 -11.35 -6.31
C CYS A 62 4.17 -10.39 -6.62
N ALA A 63 3.75 -10.29 -7.88
CA ALA A 63 2.61 -9.46 -8.25
C ALA A 63 1.32 -9.98 -7.65
N ALA A 64 1.11 -11.30 -7.67
CA ALA A 64 -0.07 -11.90 -7.06
C ALA A 64 -0.10 -11.64 -5.55
N HIS A 65 1.05 -11.74 -4.91
CA HIS A 65 1.15 -11.43 -3.48
C HIS A 65 0.84 -9.95 -3.22
N ALA A 66 1.35 -9.06 -4.08
CA ALA A 66 1.09 -7.62 -3.94
C ALA A 66 -0.41 -7.33 -4.03
N GLU A 67 -1.13 -7.97 -4.96
CA GLU A 67 -2.57 -7.79 -5.07
C GLU A 67 -3.28 -8.20 -3.77
N ARG A 68 -2.89 -9.33 -3.19
CA ARG A 68 -3.48 -9.77 -1.93
C ARG A 68 -3.20 -8.79 -0.80
N ARG A 69 -2.00 -8.24 -0.75
CA ARG A 69 -1.63 -7.28 0.29
C ARG A 69 -2.36 -5.95 0.12
N LEU A 70 -2.52 -5.48 -1.12
CA LEU A 70 -3.30 -4.27 -1.40
C LEU A 70 -4.74 -4.46 -0.94
N LYS A 71 -5.33 -5.60 -1.26
CA LYS A 71 -6.70 -5.89 -0.83
C LYS A 71 -6.79 -5.95 0.69
N ALA A 72 -5.84 -6.60 1.34
CA ALA A 72 -5.81 -6.67 2.80
C ALA A 72 -5.74 -5.28 3.43
N GLY A 73 -4.92 -4.40 2.86
CA GLY A 73 -4.83 -3.02 3.33
C GLY A 73 -6.16 -2.28 3.18
N MET A 74 -6.81 -2.44 2.03
CA MET A 74 -8.10 -1.80 1.81
C MET A 74 -9.16 -2.34 2.76
N ASP A 75 -9.18 -3.64 2.99
CA ASP A 75 -10.19 -4.27 3.85
C ASP A 75 -10.03 -3.87 5.32
N GLN A 76 -8.81 -3.57 5.74
CA GLN A 76 -8.50 -3.35 7.15
C GLN A 76 -8.17 -1.91 7.52
N SER A 77 -8.40 -0.99 6.60
CA SER A 77 -7.98 0.40 6.79
C SER A 77 -9.03 1.30 7.44
N ALA A 78 -10.21 0.77 7.76
CA ALA A 78 -11.32 1.60 8.24
C ALA A 78 -10.95 2.42 9.47
N ASP A 79 -10.26 1.81 10.43
CA ASP A 79 -9.88 2.51 11.66
C ASP A 79 -8.86 3.62 11.40
N MET A 80 -7.94 3.38 10.48
CA MET A 80 -6.95 4.37 10.09
C MET A 80 -7.60 5.54 9.37
N LEU A 81 -8.57 5.26 8.50
CA LEU A 81 -9.30 6.30 7.79
C LEU A 81 -10.04 7.22 8.75
N ARG A 82 -10.62 6.68 9.78
CA ARG A 82 -11.30 7.50 10.78
C ARG A 82 -10.36 8.52 11.41
N ALA A 83 -9.14 8.13 11.68
CA ALA A 83 -8.15 9.02 12.26
C ALA A 83 -7.79 10.15 11.30
N TRP A 84 -7.76 9.86 9.99
CA TRP A 84 -7.36 10.83 8.99
C TRP A 84 -8.47 11.80 8.60
N LEU A 85 -9.72 11.34 8.64
CA LEU A 85 -10.86 12.12 8.15
C LEU A 85 -11.44 13.05 9.18
N ARG A 86 -10.87 13.14 10.35
CA ARG A 86 -11.31 14.07 11.38
C ARG A 86 -10.92 15.49 11.11
#